data_cba12d1d872908d525b817df81df61dc
#
_entry.id   cba12d1d872908d525b817df81df61dc
#
_cell.length_a   1.000
_cell.length_b   1.000
_cell.length_c   1.000
_cell.angle_alpha   90.00
_cell.angle_beta   90.00
_cell.angle_gamma   90.00
#
_symmetry.space_group_name_H-M   'P 1'
#
loop_
_entity.id
_entity.type
_entity.pdbx_description
1 polymer ?
#
loop_
_entity_poly.entity_id
_entity_poly.type
_entity_poly.pdbx_seq_one_letter_code
_entity_poly.pdbx_strand_id
1 'polypeptide(L)'
;MIFKTYLIEKNIDKKNKNFFLFYGENIGLKKELKSKIKNKFKNAEIISYDQSEILQNNQVLFRELGNLSLFEKEKIFFIENTNDKILSLIRDIVDKFNSTRVILFADILEKKSKLRIFFEKDDSCGIAACYPDNEITIKRIIQERLAGLSGLNTSIINLIADKCNLDRAKVQNEITKIETFFQNKKIDIDKLENLLDLKTNENFDLLKNEAFKGEKAKTNKLLSETIFEDEKNVLYLNLLNQRLHKLCEIKQDKNKNLEIAINNLKPPIFWKEKDAFIQQAKKWDIIKLKKVLEKTYSVEKEIKSNSIINKKVLMKNLIVEICCLANS
;
A
#
# COMPACT_ATOMS: atom_id res chain seq x y z
N MET A 1 -9.36 27.74 -3.58
CA MET A 1 -9.96 26.87 -4.65
C MET A 1 -9.61 25.41 -4.44
N ILE A 2 -10.59 24.49 -4.47
CA ILE A 2 -10.40 23.04 -4.24
C ILE A 2 -10.05 22.37 -5.55
N PHE A 3 -8.90 21.70 -5.60
CA PHE A 3 -8.47 20.94 -6.77
C PHE A 3 -8.65 19.43 -6.56
N LYS A 4 -9.04 18.74 -7.62
CA LYS A 4 -8.87 17.28 -7.68
C LYS A 4 -7.39 16.98 -7.90
N THR A 5 -6.84 16.01 -7.20
CA THR A 5 -5.39 15.72 -7.18
C THR A 5 -4.78 15.50 -8.56
N TYR A 6 -5.50 14.89 -9.50
CA TYR A 6 -5.03 14.69 -10.88
C TYR A 6 -4.97 15.99 -11.72
N LEU A 7 -5.63 17.07 -11.28
CA LEU A 7 -5.59 18.36 -11.95
C LEU A 7 -4.48 19.28 -11.43
N ILE A 8 -3.80 18.89 -10.35
CA ILE A 8 -2.79 19.75 -9.71
C ILE A 8 -1.63 20.02 -10.67
N GLU A 9 -1.15 19.01 -11.38
CA GLU A 9 -0.04 19.17 -12.34
C GLU A 9 -0.31 20.23 -13.39
N LYS A 10 -1.56 20.35 -13.84
CA LYS A 10 -1.99 21.35 -14.83
C LYS A 10 -2.24 22.73 -14.24
N ASN A 11 -2.43 22.80 -12.92
CA ASN A 11 -2.85 24.04 -12.25
C ASN A 11 -1.77 24.66 -11.36
N ILE A 12 -0.72 23.91 -11.04
CA ILE A 12 0.36 24.41 -10.16
C ILE A 12 1.18 25.53 -10.82
N ASP A 13 1.10 25.67 -12.15
CA ASP A 13 1.77 26.74 -12.93
C ASP A 13 0.90 27.98 -13.12
N LYS A 14 -0.36 27.94 -12.70
CA LYS A 14 -1.22 29.12 -12.84
C LYS A 14 -0.58 30.27 -12.05
N LYS A 15 -0.18 31.31 -12.74
CA LYS A 15 0.51 32.50 -12.21
C LYS A 15 -0.17 33.15 -11.00
N ASN A 16 -1.44 32.84 -10.76
CA ASN A 16 -2.24 33.45 -9.71
C ASN A 16 -2.32 32.61 -8.42
N LYS A 17 -1.60 31.47 -8.33
CA LYS A 17 -1.65 30.59 -7.17
C LYS A 17 -0.26 30.12 -6.80
N ASN A 18 0.24 30.67 -5.72
CA ASN A 18 1.59 30.35 -5.22
C ASN A 18 1.57 29.55 -3.92
N PHE A 19 0.40 29.45 -3.27
CA PHE A 19 0.24 28.72 -2.01
C PHE A 19 -0.64 27.48 -2.21
N PHE A 20 -0.10 26.32 -1.85
CA PHE A 20 -0.83 25.05 -1.99
C PHE A 20 -0.82 24.27 -0.68
N LEU A 21 -1.94 23.65 -0.34
CA LEU A 21 -2.07 22.74 0.79
C LEU A 21 -2.52 21.35 0.30
N PHE A 22 -1.67 20.36 0.56
CA PHE A 22 -1.96 18.94 0.33
C PHE A 22 -2.20 18.27 1.68
N TYR A 23 -3.41 17.78 1.93
CA TYR A 23 -3.76 17.18 3.22
C TYR A 23 -4.42 15.83 3.05
N GLY A 24 -4.26 14.94 4.03
CA GLY A 24 -4.85 13.61 4.05
C GLY A 24 -3.87 12.53 4.42
N GLU A 25 -4.36 11.31 4.50
CA GLU A 25 -3.62 10.14 4.98
C GLU A 25 -2.77 9.43 3.90
N ASN A 26 -2.96 9.77 2.61
CA ASN A 26 -2.23 9.13 1.52
C ASN A 26 -0.80 9.69 1.38
N ILE A 27 0.12 9.12 2.16
CA ILE A 27 1.54 9.50 2.16
C ILE A 27 2.18 9.27 0.78
N GLY A 28 1.81 8.17 0.09
CA GLY A 28 2.33 7.85 -1.24
C GLY A 28 1.98 8.92 -2.27
N LEU A 29 0.73 9.40 -2.25
CA LEU A 29 0.27 10.47 -3.13
C LEU A 29 0.96 11.80 -2.81
N LYS A 30 1.12 12.16 -1.53
CA LYS A 30 1.87 13.37 -1.11
C LYS A 30 3.31 13.33 -1.61
N LYS A 31 4.00 12.18 -1.48
CA LYS A 31 5.37 11.99 -1.99
C LYS A 31 5.45 12.11 -3.51
N GLU A 32 4.48 11.52 -4.22
CA GLU A 32 4.40 11.63 -5.68
C GLU A 32 4.22 13.07 -6.15
N LEU A 33 3.29 13.82 -5.53
CA LEU A 33 3.08 15.23 -5.82
C LEU A 33 4.34 16.05 -5.58
N LYS A 34 5.03 15.81 -4.46
CA LYS A 34 6.31 16.45 -4.15
C LYS A 34 7.36 16.18 -5.24
N SER A 35 7.50 14.93 -5.68
CA SER A 35 8.43 14.55 -6.75
C SER A 35 8.06 15.18 -8.08
N LYS A 36 6.78 15.22 -8.43
CA LYS A 36 6.29 15.85 -9.67
C LYS A 36 6.54 17.34 -9.68
N ILE A 37 6.33 18.03 -8.55
CA ILE A 37 6.64 19.45 -8.39
C ILE A 37 8.14 19.70 -8.58
N LYS A 38 8.99 18.89 -7.92
CA LYS A 38 10.45 18.98 -8.09
C LYS A 38 10.88 18.80 -9.54
N ASN A 39 10.32 17.82 -10.22
CA ASN A 39 10.65 17.54 -11.63
C ASN A 39 10.17 18.64 -12.59
N LYS A 40 9.07 19.30 -12.25
CA LYS A 40 8.52 20.38 -13.06
C LYS A 40 9.34 21.65 -12.95
N PHE A 41 9.84 21.95 -11.76
CA PHE A 41 10.65 23.14 -11.44
C PHE A 41 12.12 22.78 -11.22
N LYS A 42 12.73 22.09 -12.20
CA LYS A 42 14.11 21.60 -12.11
C LYS A 42 15.16 22.68 -11.81
N ASN A 43 14.91 23.91 -12.22
CA ASN A 43 15.81 25.03 -12.04
C ASN A 43 15.54 25.81 -10.76
N ALA A 44 14.46 25.49 -10.02
CA ALA A 44 14.13 26.16 -8.76
C ALA A 44 14.99 25.61 -7.61
N GLU A 45 15.33 26.49 -6.69
CA GLU A 45 15.90 26.12 -5.41
C GLU A 45 14.78 25.61 -4.49
N ILE A 46 14.93 24.38 -3.99
CA ILE A 46 13.91 23.76 -3.15
C ILE A 46 14.37 23.71 -1.71
N ILE A 47 13.64 24.39 -0.85
CA ILE A 47 13.90 24.49 0.59
C ILE A 47 12.78 23.75 1.32
N SER A 48 13.13 22.85 2.22
CA SER A 48 12.15 22.06 2.97
C SER A 48 12.31 22.29 4.46
N TYR A 49 11.20 22.54 5.15
CA TYR A 49 11.13 22.73 6.59
C TYR A 49 10.07 21.82 7.21
N ASP A 50 10.28 21.44 8.45
CA ASP A 50 9.21 20.94 9.31
C ASP A 50 8.48 22.11 9.98
N GLN A 51 7.16 21.99 10.19
CA GLN A 51 6.39 23.02 10.87
C GLN A 51 6.98 23.38 12.24
N SER A 52 7.48 22.40 13.00
CA SER A 52 8.03 22.59 14.34
C SER A 52 9.27 23.50 14.32
N GLU A 53 10.13 23.35 13.31
CA GLU A 53 11.32 24.20 13.12
C GLU A 53 10.92 25.65 12.87
N ILE A 54 9.94 25.87 11.99
CA ILE A 54 9.45 27.20 11.66
C ILE A 54 8.79 27.88 12.87
N LEU A 55 8.01 27.14 13.65
CA LEU A 55 7.32 27.70 14.82
C LEU A 55 8.29 28.04 15.96
N GLN A 56 9.44 27.37 16.04
CA GLN A 56 10.49 27.73 16.99
C GLN A 56 11.24 29.01 16.58
N ASN A 57 11.47 29.21 15.29
CA ASN A 57 12.16 30.37 14.77
C ASN A 57 11.57 30.82 13.40
N ASN A 58 10.51 31.59 13.46
CA ASN A 58 9.83 32.08 12.25
C ASN A 58 10.66 33.09 11.44
N GLN A 59 11.65 33.77 12.07
CA GLN A 59 12.52 34.72 11.38
C GLN A 59 13.36 34.07 10.29
N VAL A 60 13.70 32.77 10.43
CA VAL A 60 14.46 32.05 9.41
C VAL A 60 13.66 31.98 8.13
N LEU A 61 12.37 31.59 8.20
CA LEU A 61 11.51 31.50 7.02
C LEU A 61 11.30 32.86 6.36
N PHE A 62 11.04 33.93 7.14
CA PHE A 62 10.88 35.30 6.59
C PHE A 62 12.16 35.82 5.93
N ARG A 63 13.32 35.51 6.49
CA ARG A 63 14.60 35.87 5.89
C ARG A 63 14.80 35.16 4.55
N GLU A 64 14.54 33.85 4.49
CA GLU A 64 14.67 33.07 3.28
C GLU A 64 13.65 33.49 2.19
N LEU A 65 12.42 33.82 2.58
CA LEU A 65 11.40 34.35 1.68
C LEU A 65 11.77 35.74 1.14
N GLY A 66 12.39 36.58 1.96
CA GLY A 66 12.84 37.94 1.59
C GLY A 66 14.15 37.96 0.80
N ASN A 67 14.97 36.91 0.92
CA ASN A 67 16.23 36.83 0.19
C ASN A 67 15.97 36.43 -1.26
N LEU A 68 16.04 37.39 -2.17
CA LEU A 68 16.07 37.11 -3.60
C LEU A 68 17.30 36.24 -3.91
N SER A 69 17.11 35.19 -4.70
CA SER A 69 18.22 34.36 -5.15
C SER A 69 19.21 35.23 -5.93
N LEU A 70 20.48 35.24 -5.54
CA LEU A 70 21.56 35.94 -6.27
C LEU A 70 21.69 35.45 -7.73
N PHE A 71 21.12 34.32 -8.07
CA PHE A 71 21.18 33.68 -9.38
C PHE A 71 19.85 33.69 -10.12
N GLU A 72 18.89 34.54 -9.77
CA GLU A 72 17.55 34.63 -10.39
C GLU A 72 16.75 33.28 -10.38
N LYS A 73 17.09 32.36 -9.51
CA LYS A 73 16.38 31.08 -9.39
C LYS A 73 15.09 31.24 -8.61
N GLU A 74 14.00 30.71 -9.13
CA GLU A 74 12.74 30.57 -8.39
C GLU A 74 12.98 29.74 -7.12
N LYS A 75 12.48 30.19 -5.96
CA LYS A 75 12.51 29.42 -4.72
C LYS A 75 11.15 28.77 -4.47
N ILE A 76 11.17 27.50 -4.08
CA ILE A 76 9.97 26.76 -3.71
C ILE A 76 10.16 26.21 -2.30
N PHE A 77 9.24 26.56 -1.41
CA PHE A 77 9.25 26.12 -0.02
C PHE A 77 8.28 24.97 0.18
N PHE A 78 8.78 23.86 0.73
CA PHE A 78 7.97 22.77 1.23
C PHE A 78 7.91 22.84 2.75
N ILE A 79 6.70 22.82 3.31
CA ILE A 79 6.48 22.80 4.76
C ILE A 79 5.75 21.52 5.10
N GLU A 80 6.40 20.65 5.85
CA GLU A 80 5.90 19.33 6.23
C GLU A 80 5.16 19.37 7.57
N ASN A 81 4.32 18.37 7.83
CA ASN A 81 3.62 18.13 9.10
C ASN A 81 2.77 19.33 9.57
N THR A 82 2.18 20.04 8.62
CA THR A 82 1.45 21.27 8.90
C THR A 82 0.08 21.02 9.53
N ASN A 83 -0.33 21.90 10.42
CA ASN A 83 -1.64 21.92 11.07
C ASN A 83 -2.09 23.35 11.38
N ASP A 84 -3.20 23.53 12.10
CA ASP A 84 -3.78 24.84 12.39
C ASP A 84 -2.84 25.82 13.11
N LYS A 85 -1.78 25.35 13.78
CA LYS A 85 -0.84 26.22 14.52
C LYS A 85 -0.04 27.15 13.60
N ILE A 86 0.14 26.76 12.32
CA ILE A 86 0.93 27.57 11.38
C ILE A 86 0.09 28.68 10.71
N LEU A 87 -1.23 28.70 10.91
CA LEU A 87 -2.14 29.55 10.14
C LEU A 87 -1.81 31.04 10.24
N SER A 88 -1.46 31.56 11.42
CA SER A 88 -1.12 32.98 11.58
C SER A 88 0.08 33.36 10.71
N LEU A 89 1.12 32.52 10.73
CA LEU A 89 2.32 32.70 9.95
C LEU A 89 2.03 32.64 8.44
N ILE A 90 1.21 31.69 8.00
CA ILE A 90 0.85 31.56 6.58
C ILE A 90 0.08 32.76 6.07
N ARG A 91 -0.83 33.34 6.86
CA ARG A 91 -1.52 34.59 6.50
C ARG A 91 -0.53 35.74 6.26
N ASP A 92 0.41 35.94 7.18
CA ASP A 92 1.42 36.97 7.06
C ASP A 92 2.30 36.79 5.81
N ILE A 93 2.58 35.52 5.44
CA ILE A 93 3.36 35.18 4.24
C ILE A 93 2.56 35.43 2.97
N VAL A 94 1.29 35.01 2.91
CA VAL A 94 0.41 35.22 1.76
C VAL A 94 0.27 36.70 1.44
N ASP A 95 0.14 37.54 2.47
CA ASP A 95 -0.02 38.98 2.30
C ASP A 95 1.28 39.68 1.81
N LYS A 96 2.47 39.18 2.25
CA LYS A 96 3.75 39.84 2.00
C LYS A 96 4.56 39.28 0.83
N PHE A 97 4.39 37.98 0.51
CA PHE A 97 5.26 37.26 -0.44
C PHE A 97 4.50 36.54 -1.54
N ASN A 98 3.65 37.28 -2.28
CA ASN A 98 2.77 36.71 -3.32
C ASN A 98 3.53 36.09 -4.51
N SER A 99 4.82 36.42 -4.70
CA SER A 99 5.64 35.88 -5.81
C SER A 99 6.33 34.57 -5.50
N THR A 100 6.37 34.18 -4.22
CA THR A 100 7.09 32.99 -3.77
C THR A 100 6.14 31.79 -3.64
N ARG A 101 6.59 30.63 -4.10
CA ARG A 101 5.79 29.41 -4.06
C ARG A 101 6.00 28.66 -2.75
N VAL A 102 4.91 28.47 -2.00
CA VAL A 102 4.91 27.76 -0.70
C VAL A 102 3.89 26.61 -0.76
N ILE A 103 4.35 25.41 -0.45
CA ILE A 103 3.57 24.19 -0.55
C ILE A 103 3.59 23.49 0.80
N LEU A 104 2.40 23.36 1.39
CA LEU A 104 2.18 22.73 2.68
C LEU A 104 1.72 21.29 2.52
N PHE A 105 2.26 20.43 3.36
CA PHE A 105 1.84 19.04 3.50
C PHE A 105 1.31 18.79 4.91
N ALA A 106 0.04 18.41 5.00
CA ALA A 106 -0.63 18.13 6.26
C ALA A 106 -1.12 16.68 6.30
N ASP A 107 -1.30 16.18 7.50
CA ASP A 107 -2.06 14.94 7.70
C ASP A 107 -3.56 15.21 7.57
N ILE A 108 -4.40 14.41 8.19
CA ILE A 108 -5.85 14.57 8.12
C ILE A 108 -6.24 15.93 8.73
N LEU A 109 -6.91 16.76 7.94
CA LEU A 109 -7.52 18.00 8.41
C LEU A 109 -9.03 17.89 8.35
N GLU A 110 -9.67 18.02 9.50
CA GLU A 110 -11.14 18.00 9.60
C GLU A 110 -11.76 19.22 8.90
N LYS A 111 -13.06 19.15 8.59
CA LYS A 111 -13.78 20.28 7.96
C LYS A 111 -13.74 21.57 8.77
N LYS A 112 -13.60 21.47 10.11
CA LYS A 112 -13.49 22.60 11.04
C LYS A 112 -12.06 23.16 11.17
N SER A 113 -11.03 22.52 10.57
CA SER A 113 -9.66 23.03 10.61
C SER A 113 -9.58 24.43 10.02
N LYS A 114 -9.00 25.33 10.78
CA LYS A 114 -8.84 26.74 10.40
C LYS A 114 -7.89 26.90 9.21
N LEU A 115 -6.84 26.10 9.16
CA LEU A 115 -5.88 26.07 8.04
C LEU A 115 -6.58 25.63 6.76
N ARG A 116 -7.35 24.53 6.82
CA ARG A 116 -8.13 24.03 5.69
C ARG A 116 -9.13 25.06 5.18
N ILE A 117 -9.92 25.67 6.08
CA ILE A 117 -10.93 26.69 5.73
C ILE A 117 -10.27 27.90 5.06
N PHE A 118 -9.11 28.32 5.53
CA PHE A 118 -8.36 29.41 4.92
C PHE A 118 -8.00 29.09 3.47
N PHE A 119 -7.37 27.95 3.21
CA PHE A 119 -6.98 27.53 1.86
C PHE A 119 -8.16 27.25 0.92
N GLU A 120 -9.33 26.88 1.46
CA GLU A 120 -10.56 26.69 0.66
C GLU A 120 -11.15 28.03 0.19
N LYS A 121 -11.05 29.07 1.02
CA LYS A 121 -11.70 30.39 0.79
C LYS A 121 -10.82 31.37 0.03
N ASP A 122 -9.51 31.36 0.26
CA ASP A 122 -8.61 32.32 -0.32
C ASP A 122 -8.34 32.04 -1.80
N ASP A 123 -8.49 33.05 -2.65
CA ASP A 123 -8.36 32.94 -4.09
C ASP A 123 -6.91 32.79 -4.57
N SER A 124 -5.93 33.24 -3.76
CA SER A 124 -4.49 33.05 -4.04
C SER A 124 -4.03 31.63 -3.72
N CYS A 125 -4.85 30.86 -2.99
CA CYS A 125 -4.52 29.55 -2.48
C CYS A 125 -5.16 28.41 -3.27
N GLY A 126 -4.45 27.29 -3.33
CA GLY A 126 -4.93 26.01 -3.83
C GLY A 126 -4.92 24.94 -2.75
N ILE A 127 -5.94 24.09 -2.72
CA ILE A 127 -6.03 22.99 -1.77
C ILE A 127 -6.43 21.69 -2.46
N ALA A 128 -5.82 20.58 -2.06
CA ALA A 128 -6.22 19.27 -2.54
C ALA A 128 -6.13 18.21 -1.45
N ALA A 129 -7.15 17.35 -1.41
CA ALA A 129 -7.23 16.24 -0.49
C ALA A 129 -6.48 15.02 -1.06
N CYS A 130 -5.59 14.43 -0.25
CA CYS A 130 -4.86 13.20 -0.54
C CYS A 130 -5.50 12.03 0.23
N TYR A 131 -6.66 11.57 -0.22
CA TYR A 131 -7.36 10.43 0.37
C TYR A 131 -6.76 9.10 -0.09
N PRO A 132 -7.02 7.99 0.63
CA PRO A 132 -6.63 6.66 0.19
C PRO A 132 -7.09 6.35 -1.21
N ASP A 133 -6.24 5.64 -1.95
CA ASP A 133 -6.61 5.18 -3.27
C ASP A 133 -7.59 4.00 -3.19
N ASN A 134 -8.49 3.93 -4.15
CA ASN A 134 -9.30 2.75 -4.37
C ASN A 134 -8.63 1.81 -5.38
N GLU A 135 -9.15 0.59 -5.47
CA GLU A 135 -8.64 -0.45 -6.36
C GLU A 135 -8.56 0.01 -7.84
N ILE A 136 -9.58 0.74 -8.30
CA ILE A 136 -9.65 1.26 -9.67
C ILE A 136 -8.49 2.23 -9.93
N THR A 137 -8.22 3.13 -8.98
CA THR A 137 -7.13 4.11 -9.10
C THR A 137 -5.77 3.43 -9.13
N ILE A 138 -5.53 2.47 -8.25
CA ILE A 138 -4.27 1.72 -8.19
C ILE A 138 -4.05 0.93 -9.48
N LYS A 139 -5.05 0.20 -9.95
CA LYS A 139 -4.95 -0.56 -11.21
C LYS A 139 -4.67 0.33 -12.41
N ARG A 140 -5.30 1.51 -12.47
CA ARG A 140 -5.03 2.49 -13.51
C ARG A 140 -3.58 3.00 -13.45
N ILE A 141 -3.05 3.31 -12.28
CA ILE A 141 -1.65 3.74 -12.12
C ILE A 141 -0.68 2.66 -12.62
N ILE A 142 -0.92 1.40 -12.26
CA ILE A 142 -0.11 0.27 -12.73
C ILE A 142 -0.17 0.16 -14.25
N GLN A 143 -1.38 0.22 -14.82
CA GLN A 143 -1.59 0.14 -16.26
C GLN A 143 -0.92 1.28 -17.02
N GLU A 144 -1.07 2.52 -16.57
CA GLU A 144 -0.47 3.71 -17.21
C GLU A 144 1.06 3.67 -17.17
N ARG A 145 1.64 3.29 -16.01
CA ARG A 145 3.08 3.27 -15.83
C ARG A 145 3.76 2.12 -16.58
N LEU A 146 3.15 0.96 -16.61
CA LEU A 146 3.69 -0.24 -17.26
C LEU A 146 3.20 -0.41 -18.71
N ALA A 147 2.50 0.57 -19.30
CA ALA A 147 1.96 0.51 -20.66
C ALA A 147 3.03 0.28 -21.73
N GLY A 148 4.28 0.67 -21.49
CA GLY A 148 5.42 0.44 -22.38
C GLY A 148 5.94 -1.01 -22.39
N LEU A 149 5.53 -1.85 -21.44
CA LEU A 149 5.96 -3.24 -21.36
C LEU A 149 4.98 -4.16 -22.08
N SER A 150 5.47 -4.99 -23.00
CA SER A 150 4.63 -6.00 -23.65
C SER A 150 4.28 -7.14 -22.69
N GLY A 151 3.09 -7.74 -22.86
CA GLY A 151 2.61 -8.82 -22.03
C GLY A 151 1.85 -8.41 -20.78
N LEU A 152 1.70 -7.11 -20.52
CA LEU A 152 0.85 -6.61 -19.44
C LEU A 152 -0.61 -7.00 -19.71
N ASN A 153 -1.24 -7.64 -18.73
CA ASN A 153 -2.64 -8.03 -18.78
C ASN A 153 -3.34 -7.79 -17.44
N THR A 154 -4.64 -7.95 -17.40
CA THR A 154 -5.45 -7.73 -16.19
C THR A 154 -5.02 -8.61 -15.01
N SER A 155 -4.58 -9.84 -15.26
CA SER A 155 -4.10 -10.74 -14.20
C SER A 155 -2.82 -10.22 -13.56
N ILE A 156 -1.87 -9.71 -14.34
CA ILE A 156 -0.63 -9.11 -13.85
C ILE A 156 -0.92 -7.82 -13.07
N ILE A 157 -1.82 -6.97 -13.58
CA ILE A 157 -2.23 -5.75 -12.88
C ILE A 157 -2.84 -6.07 -11.51
N ASN A 158 -3.73 -7.07 -11.46
CA ASN A 158 -4.33 -7.53 -10.21
C ASN A 158 -3.27 -8.08 -9.24
N LEU A 159 -2.35 -8.88 -9.74
CA LEU A 159 -1.27 -9.46 -8.95
C LEU A 159 -0.41 -8.38 -8.25
N ILE A 160 -0.03 -7.34 -8.98
CA ILE A 160 0.76 -6.23 -8.45
C ILE A 160 -0.08 -5.44 -7.42
N ALA A 161 -1.34 -5.15 -7.72
CA ALA A 161 -2.24 -4.41 -6.84
C ALA A 161 -2.48 -5.14 -5.51
N ASP A 162 -2.73 -6.46 -5.57
CA ASP A 162 -2.96 -7.32 -4.41
C ASP A 162 -1.72 -7.44 -3.54
N LYS A 163 -0.52 -7.60 -4.14
CA LYS A 163 0.76 -7.65 -3.42
C LYS A 163 0.99 -6.38 -2.61
N CYS A 164 0.61 -5.24 -3.16
CA CYS A 164 0.81 -3.94 -2.53
C CYS A 164 -0.27 -3.55 -1.53
N ASN A 165 -1.33 -4.35 -1.35
CA ASN A 165 -2.49 -4.03 -0.51
C ASN A 165 -3.07 -2.63 -0.79
N LEU A 166 -3.13 -2.23 -2.05
CA LEU A 166 -3.58 -0.91 -2.52
C LEU A 166 -2.77 0.28 -1.95
N ASP A 167 -1.60 0.02 -1.38
CA ASP A 167 -0.69 1.07 -0.90
C ASP A 167 0.08 1.69 -2.08
N ARG A 168 -0.21 2.96 -2.36
CA ARG A 168 0.40 3.68 -3.49
C ARG A 168 1.92 3.74 -3.43
N ALA A 169 2.51 3.90 -2.25
CA ALA A 169 3.97 3.97 -2.12
C ALA A 169 4.62 2.61 -2.46
N LYS A 170 4.02 1.51 -2.00
CA LYS A 170 4.45 0.16 -2.35
C LYS A 170 4.28 -0.09 -3.84
N VAL A 171 3.13 0.29 -4.41
CA VAL A 171 2.88 0.15 -5.86
C VAL A 171 3.94 0.88 -6.68
N GLN A 172 4.31 2.10 -6.32
CA GLN A 172 5.35 2.85 -7.03
C GLN A 172 6.72 2.18 -6.96
N ASN A 173 7.08 1.65 -5.79
CA ASN A 173 8.34 0.92 -5.62
C ASN A 173 8.37 -0.36 -6.46
N GLU A 174 7.28 -1.15 -6.45
CA GLU A 174 7.18 -2.37 -7.26
C GLU A 174 7.18 -2.05 -8.76
N ILE A 175 6.48 -1.02 -9.20
CA ILE A 175 6.52 -0.56 -10.59
C ILE A 175 7.94 -0.20 -11.01
N THR A 176 8.67 0.57 -10.18
CA THR A 176 10.06 0.95 -10.49
C THR A 176 10.97 -0.27 -10.61
N LYS A 177 10.82 -1.26 -9.73
CA LYS A 177 11.55 -2.55 -9.84
C LYS A 177 11.21 -3.27 -11.14
N ILE A 178 9.94 -3.34 -11.52
CA ILE A 178 9.47 -4.00 -12.74
C ILE A 178 10.02 -3.29 -13.98
N GLU A 179 9.92 -1.96 -14.06
CA GLU A 179 10.47 -1.14 -15.14
C GLU A 179 11.97 -1.38 -15.31
N THR A 180 12.72 -1.37 -14.19
CA THR A 180 14.17 -1.56 -14.18
C THR A 180 14.56 -2.99 -14.59
N PHE A 181 13.82 -4.00 -14.13
CA PHE A 181 14.13 -5.39 -14.40
C PHE A 181 13.82 -5.79 -15.84
N PHE A 182 12.65 -5.40 -16.37
CA PHE A 182 12.24 -5.79 -17.71
C PHE A 182 12.75 -4.86 -18.82
N GLN A 183 13.17 -3.63 -18.53
CA GLN A 183 13.80 -2.69 -19.46
C GLN A 183 13.15 -2.67 -20.86
N ASN A 184 11.84 -2.42 -20.93
CA ASN A 184 11.04 -2.42 -22.15
C ASN A 184 10.90 -3.77 -22.87
N LYS A 185 11.21 -4.89 -22.21
CA LYS A 185 11.01 -6.26 -22.69
C LYS A 185 9.60 -6.76 -22.35
N LYS A 186 9.30 -7.97 -22.83
CA LYS A 186 8.07 -8.67 -22.47
C LYS A 186 8.08 -9.09 -21.01
N ILE A 187 7.00 -8.84 -20.29
CA ILE A 187 6.80 -9.34 -18.93
C ILE A 187 6.67 -10.87 -18.99
N ASP A 188 7.60 -11.55 -18.34
CA ASP A 188 7.55 -12.97 -18.06
C ASP A 188 6.95 -13.18 -16.68
N ILE A 189 5.89 -13.99 -16.57
CA ILE A 189 5.12 -14.12 -15.33
C ILE A 189 5.92 -14.81 -14.22
N ASP A 190 6.74 -15.81 -14.55
CA ASP A 190 7.52 -16.56 -13.56
C ASP A 190 8.65 -15.67 -12.98
N LYS A 191 9.27 -14.84 -13.84
CA LYS A 191 10.24 -13.83 -13.41
C LYS A 191 9.61 -12.72 -12.60
N LEU A 192 8.40 -12.28 -12.97
CA LEU A 192 7.65 -11.29 -12.21
C LEU A 192 7.28 -11.79 -10.82
N GLU A 193 6.80 -13.02 -10.70
CA GLU A 193 6.48 -13.65 -9.41
C GLU A 193 7.70 -13.70 -8.49
N ASN A 194 8.88 -14.03 -9.02
CA ASN A 194 10.13 -14.01 -8.27
C ASN A 194 10.51 -12.57 -7.85
N LEU A 195 10.40 -11.61 -8.78
CA LEU A 195 10.75 -10.21 -8.52
C LEU A 195 9.86 -9.59 -7.45
N LEU A 196 8.59 -9.97 -7.42
CA LEU A 196 7.61 -9.51 -6.44
C LEU A 196 7.69 -10.26 -5.10
N ASP A 197 8.66 -11.15 -4.89
CA ASP A 197 8.76 -12.02 -3.72
C ASP A 197 7.43 -12.76 -3.42
N LEU A 198 6.70 -13.15 -4.47
CA LEU A 198 5.47 -13.91 -4.30
C LEU A 198 5.76 -15.37 -3.95
N LYS A 199 6.97 -15.82 -4.26
CA LYS A 199 7.49 -17.13 -3.88
C LYS A 199 8.12 -17.10 -2.48
N THR A 200 7.44 -16.52 -1.52
CA THR A 200 7.85 -16.55 -0.12
C THR A 200 7.71 -17.97 0.43
N ASN A 201 8.69 -18.80 0.23
CA ASN A 201 8.69 -20.21 0.66
C ASN A 201 7.84 -21.13 -0.23
N GLU A 202 8.30 -21.41 -1.44
CA GLU A 202 7.64 -22.40 -2.35
C GLU A 202 7.27 -23.67 -1.59
N ASN A 203 8.16 -24.13 -0.71
CA ASN A 203 7.92 -25.30 0.12
C ASN A 203 6.78 -25.11 1.11
N PHE A 204 6.63 -23.92 1.73
CA PHE A 204 5.54 -23.67 2.65
C PHE A 204 4.19 -23.51 1.92
N ASP A 205 4.16 -22.89 0.76
CA ASP A 205 2.93 -22.77 -0.03
C ASP A 205 2.46 -24.12 -0.56
N LEU A 206 3.37 -24.97 -1.01
CA LEU A 206 3.06 -26.35 -1.36
C LEU A 206 2.56 -27.11 -0.14
N LEU A 207 3.22 -27.03 0.99
CA LEU A 207 2.86 -27.66 2.24
C LEU A 207 1.45 -27.21 2.70
N LYS A 208 1.20 -25.92 2.72
CA LYS A 208 -0.12 -25.33 3.01
C LYS A 208 -1.19 -25.91 2.08
N ASN A 209 -0.95 -25.91 0.78
CA ASN A 209 -1.92 -26.38 -0.20
C ASN A 209 -2.25 -27.85 0.00
N GLU A 210 -1.26 -28.73 0.22
CA GLU A 210 -1.48 -30.16 0.41
C GLU A 210 -2.12 -30.44 1.79
N ALA A 211 -1.80 -29.68 2.83
CA ALA A 211 -2.45 -29.79 4.13
C ALA A 211 -3.96 -29.44 4.05
N PHE A 212 -4.31 -28.34 3.40
CA PHE A 212 -5.73 -27.96 3.20
C PHE A 212 -6.50 -28.92 2.26
N LYS A 213 -5.83 -29.65 1.37
CA LYS A 213 -6.41 -30.73 0.59
C LYS A 213 -6.57 -32.01 1.41
N GLY A 214 -5.94 -32.13 2.57
CA GLY A 214 -5.92 -33.33 3.39
C GLY A 214 -5.03 -34.46 2.83
N GLU A 215 -4.06 -34.14 2.00
CA GLU A 215 -3.12 -35.10 1.39
C GLU A 215 -2.04 -35.51 2.40
N LYS A 216 -2.36 -36.46 3.30
CA LYS A 216 -1.50 -36.85 4.44
C LYS A 216 -0.06 -37.20 4.05
N ALA A 217 0.11 -38.07 3.05
CA ALA A 217 1.45 -38.51 2.63
C ALA A 217 2.30 -37.36 2.10
N LYS A 218 1.72 -36.50 1.25
CA LYS A 218 2.41 -35.35 0.68
C LYS A 218 2.69 -34.29 1.75
N THR A 219 1.72 -34.03 2.62
CA THR A 219 1.90 -33.09 3.75
C THR A 219 3.04 -33.54 4.65
N ASN A 220 3.13 -34.82 4.99
CA ASN A 220 4.18 -35.34 5.84
C ASN A 220 5.57 -35.25 5.18
N LYS A 221 5.66 -35.56 3.89
CA LYS A 221 6.89 -35.39 3.10
C LYS A 221 7.32 -33.92 3.10
N LEU A 222 6.42 -33.00 2.75
CA LEU A 222 6.74 -31.56 2.69
C LEU A 222 7.07 -30.97 4.07
N LEU A 223 6.50 -31.47 5.16
CA LEU A 223 6.85 -31.09 6.53
C LEU A 223 8.32 -31.41 6.89
N SER A 224 8.88 -32.48 6.32
CA SER A 224 10.29 -32.82 6.53
C SER A 224 11.24 -31.96 5.66
N GLU A 225 10.77 -31.54 4.49
CA GLU A 225 11.55 -30.76 3.52
C GLU A 225 11.46 -29.24 3.77
N THR A 226 10.41 -28.76 4.47
CA THR A 226 10.20 -27.34 4.74
C THR A 226 11.01 -26.87 5.93
N ILE A 227 11.87 -25.88 5.70
CA ILE A 227 12.61 -25.22 6.77
C ILE A 227 11.77 -24.07 7.32
N PHE A 228 11.35 -24.19 8.59
CA PHE A 228 10.65 -23.12 9.30
C PHE A 228 11.67 -22.16 9.92
N GLU A 229 11.62 -20.92 9.49
CA GLU A 229 12.42 -19.82 10.04
C GLU A 229 11.68 -19.17 11.21
N ASP A 230 12.34 -19.04 12.36
CA ASP A 230 11.70 -18.54 13.59
C ASP A 230 11.17 -17.12 13.47
N GLU A 231 11.81 -16.29 12.65
CA GLU A 231 11.40 -14.91 12.38
C GLU A 231 10.14 -14.83 11.50
N LYS A 232 9.85 -15.88 10.74
CA LYS A 232 8.71 -15.93 9.79
C LYS A 232 7.47 -16.62 10.34
N ASN A 233 7.46 -17.07 11.60
CA ASN A 233 6.31 -17.79 12.16
C ASN A 233 4.99 -17.00 12.06
N VAL A 234 5.02 -15.68 12.32
CA VAL A 234 3.83 -14.82 12.18
C VAL A 234 3.39 -14.72 10.72
N LEU A 235 4.33 -14.69 9.77
CA LEU A 235 4.02 -14.70 8.35
C LEU A 235 3.34 -16.00 7.94
N TYR A 236 3.85 -17.15 8.39
CA TYR A 236 3.22 -18.46 8.10
C TYR A 236 1.80 -18.54 8.65
N LEU A 237 1.56 -18.08 9.88
CA LEU A 237 0.22 -17.99 10.45
C LEU A 237 -0.70 -17.09 9.66
N ASN A 238 -0.23 -15.94 9.23
CA ASN A 238 -1.01 -15.02 8.39
C ASN A 238 -1.41 -15.68 7.05
N LEU A 239 -0.51 -16.43 6.42
CA LEU A 239 -0.80 -17.15 5.18
C LEU A 239 -1.84 -18.25 5.37
N LEU A 240 -1.81 -18.95 6.51
CA LEU A 240 -2.84 -19.93 6.88
C LEU A 240 -4.19 -19.24 7.13
N ASN A 241 -4.21 -18.16 7.91
CA ASN A 241 -5.40 -17.39 8.22
C ASN A 241 -6.06 -16.79 6.96
N GLN A 242 -5.27 -16.23 6.05
CA GLN A 242 -5.78 -15.72 4.76
C GLN A 242 -6.48 -16.84 3.96
N ARG A 243 -5.89 -18.05 3.92
CA ARG A 243 -6.51 -19.21 3.27
C ARG A 243 -7.83 -19.60 3.93
N LEU A 244 -7.86 -19.65 5.26
CA LEU A 244 -9.06 -19.97 6.04
C LEU A 244 -10.17 -18.94 5.80
N HIS A 245 -9.87 -17.66 5.84
CA HIS A 245 -10.85 -16.59 5.59
C HIS A 245 -11.45 -16.70 4.19
N LYS A 246 -10.62 -16.87 3.15
CA LYS A 246 -11.12 -17.05 1.78
C LYS A 246 -12.01 -18.30 1.64
N LEU A 247 -11.65 -19.41 2.30
CA LEU A 247 -12.52 -20.60 2.31
C LEU A 247 -13.83 -20.35 3.07
N CYS A 248 -13.82 -19.58 4.16
CA CYS A 248 -15.05 -19.17 4.85
C CYS A 248 -15.95 -18.32 3.93
N GLU A 249 -15.40 -17.35 3.22
CA GLU A 249 -16.14 -16.52 2.27
C GLU A 249 -16.78 -17.37 1.16
N ILE A 250 -16.03 -18.32 0.56
CA ILE A 250 -16.55 -19.24 -0.43
C ILE A 250 -17.72 -20.07 0.12
N LYS A 251 -17.64 -20.53 1.38
CA LYS A 251 -18.68 -21.34 2.02
C LYS A 251 -19.90 -20.54 2.46
N GLN A 252 -19.75 -19.24 2.69
CA GLN A 252 -20.83 -18.33 3.05
C GLN A 252 -21.55 -17.76 1.82
N ASP A 253 -20.96 -17.87 0.63
CA ASP A 253 -21.61 -17.40 -0.60
C ASP A 253 -22.92 -18.17 -0.82
N LYS A 254 -23.99 -17.41 -1.07
CA LYS A 254 -25.35 -17.94 -1.31
C LYS A 254 -25.44 -18.76 -2.61
N ASN A 255 -24.49 -18.57 -3.52
CA ASN A 255 -24.41 -19.35 -4.75
C ASN A 255 -23.88 -20.75 -4.44
N LYS A 256 -24.64 -21.78 -4.74
CA LYS A 256 -24.22 -23.19 -4.57
C LYS A 256 -23.07 -23.60 -5.51
N ASN A 257 -22.74 -22.78 -6.49
CA ASN A 257 -21.66 -23.05 -7.44
C ASN A 257 -20.34 -22.50 -6.91
N LEU A 258 -19.40 -23.41 -6.58
CA LEU A 258 -18.08 -23.07 -6.04
C LEU A 258 -17.25 -22.19 -6.99
N GLU A 259 -17.37 -22.37 -8.30
CA GLU A 259 -16.61 -21.57 -9.27
C GLU A 259 -17.10 -20.12 -9.28
N ILE A 260 -18.40 -19.90 -9.18
CA ILE A 260 -18.99 -18.56 -9.09
C ILE A 260 -18.57 -17.91 -7.78
N ALA A 261 -18.66 -18.63 -6.66
CA ALA A 261 -18.24 -18.12 -5.34
C ALA A 261 -16.75 -17.72 -5.33
N ILE A 262 -15.89 -18.53 -5.95
CA ILE A 262 -14.45 -18.24 -6.08
C ILE A 262 -14.19 -17.00 -6.95
N ASN A 263 -14.95 -16.83 -8.03
CA ASN A 263 -14.80 -15.66 -8.90
C ASN A 263 -15.30 -14.36 -8.27
N ASN A 264 -16.21 -14.45 -7.30
CA ASN A 264 -16.77 -13.29 -6.58
C ASN A 264 -15.88 -12.78 -5.43
N LEU A 265 -14.84 -13.53 -5.04
CA LEU A 265 -13.95 -13.13 -3.95
C LEU A 265 -13.25 -11.82 -4.23
N LYS A 266 -13.10 -11.02 -3.18
CA LYS A 266 -12.37 -9.75 -3.20
C LYS A 266 -11.31 -9.73 -2.09
N PRO A 267 -10.02 -9.63 -2.45
CA PRO A 267 -9.45 -9.64 -3.79
C PRO A 267 -9.59 -11.01 -4.49
N PRO A 268 -9.59 -11.02 -5.84
CA PRO A 268 -9.76 -12.25 -6.60
C PRO A 268 -8.60 -13.23 -6.36
N ILE A 269 -8.89 -14.52 -6.47
CA ILE A 269 -7.87 -15.56 -6.32
C ILE A 269 -7.01 -15.60 -7.59
N PHE A 270 -5.70 -15.75 -7.38
CA PHE A 270 -4.75 -15.93 -8.47
C PHE A 270 -5.13 -17.20 -9.28
N TRP A 271 -5.15 -17.10 -10.60
CA TRP A 271 -5.68 -18.15 -11.46
C TRP A 271 -5.00 -19.52 -11.27
N LYS A 272 -3.68 -19.56 -10.96
CA LYS A 272 -2.96 -20.81 -10.66
C LYS A 272 -3.43 -21.51 -9.37
N GLU A 273 -4.06 -20.76 -8.45
CA GLU A 273 -4.56 -21.31 -7.19
C GLU A 273 -6.03 -21.76 -7.24
N LYS A 274 -6.79 -21.42 -8.31
CA LYS A 274 -8.22 -21.70 -8.38
C LYS A 274 -8.54 -23.18 -8.20
N ASP A 275 -7.81 -24.05 -8.85
CA ASP A 275 -8.03 -25.53 -8.76
C ASP A 275 -7.79 -26.03 -7.33
N ALA A 276 -6.76 -25.51 -6.66
CA ALA A 276 -6.49 -25.85 -5.27
C ALA A 276 -7.64 -25.37 -4.35
N PHE A 277 -8.15 -24.17 -4.56
CA PHE A 277 -9.31 -23.66 -3.80
C PHE A 277 -10.57 -24.47 -4.03
N ILE A 278 -10.85 -24.91 -5.26
CA ILE A 278 -12.01 -25.78 -5.58
C ILE A 278 -11.89 -27.11 -4.83
N GLN A 279 -10.71 -27.75 -4.88
CA GLN A 279 -10.47 -29.02 -4.19
C GLN A 279 -10.59 -28.88 -2.68
N GLN A 280 -10.01 -27.83 -2.11
CA GLN A 280 -10.10 -27.52 -0.68
C GLN A 280 -11.53 -27.21 -0.26
N ALA A 281 -12.23 -26.34 -0.98
CA ALA A 281 -13.60 -25.99 -0.67
C ALA A 281 -14.56 -27.20 -0.65
N LYS A 282 -14.31 -28.25 -1.43
CA LYS A 282 -15.11 -29.49 -1.37
C LYS A 282 -14.97 -30.24 -0.05
N LYS A 283 -13.82 -30.13 0.62
CA LYS A 283 -13.52 -30.90 1.86
C LYS A 283 -13.84 -30.13 3.15
N TRP A 284 -13.92 -28.80 3.08
CA TRP A 284 -14.13 -27.97 4.24
C TRP A 284 -15.58 -27.54 4.39
N ASP A 285 -16.09 -27.55 5.61
CA ASP A 285 -17.32 -26.88 6.04
C ASP A 285 -17.02 -25.72 6.98
N ILE A 286 -18.05 -24.91 7.28
CA ILE A 286 -17.88 -23.69 8.08
C ILE A 286 -17.49 -23.99 9.54
N ILE A 287 -17.93 -25.13 10.08
CA ILE A 287 -17.67 -25.54 11.46
C ILE A 287 -16.19 -25.90 11.61
N LYS A 288 -15.67 -26.73 10.70
CA LYS A 288 -14.25 -27.09 10.65
C LYS A 288 -13.35 -25.87 10.47
N LEU A 289 -13.73 -24.96 9.55
CA LEU A 289 -12.97 -23.73 9.30
C LEU A 289 -12.88 -22.85 10.54
N LYS A 290 -14.00 -22.65 11.26
CA LYS A 290 -14.01 -21.91 12.54
C LYS A 290 -13.12 -22.56 13.58
N LYS A 291 -13.18 -23.88 13.73
CA LYS A 291 -12.33 -24.62 14.66
C LYS A 291 -10.84 -24.44 14.39
N VAL A 292 -10.46 -24.42 13.10
CA VAL A 292 -9.04 -24.17 12.74
C VAL A 292 -8.66 -22.71 12.99
N LEU A 293 -9.54 -21.74 12.74
CA LEU A 293 -9.29 -20.34 13.06
C LEU A 293 -9.04 -20.11 14.58
N GLU A 294 -9.83 -20.77 15.44
CA GLU A 294 -9.59 -20.74 16.89
C GLU A 294 -8.23 -21.34 17.26
N LYS A 295 -7.84 -22.44 16.61
CA LYS A 295 -6.51 -23.05 16.83
C LYS A 295 -5.38 -22.17 16.34
N THR A 296 -5.49 -21.56 15.15
CA THR A 296 -4.47 -20.63 14.65
C THR A 296 -4.29 -19.44 15.58
N TYR A 297 -5.39 -18.92 16.15
CA TYR A 297 -5.34 -17.86 17.16
C TYR A 297 -4.62 -18.30 18.45
N SER A 298 -4.91 -19.51 18.95
CA SER A 298 -4.23 -20.05 20.15
C SER A 298 -2.73 -20.20 19.91
N VAL A 299 -2.33 -20.75 18.76
CA VAL A 299 -0.92 -20.89 18.38
C VAL A 299 -0.24 -19.54 18.23
N GLU A 300 -0.91 -18.54 17.65
CA GLU A 300 -0.39 -17.18 17.54
C GLU A 300 -0.13 -16.55 18.92
N LYS A 301 -1.07 -16.73 19.84
CA LYS A 301 -0.92 -16.27 21.22
C LYS A 301 0.29 -16.89 21.89
N GLU A 302 0.48 -18.22 21.75
CA GLU A 302 1.62 -18.92 22.32
C GLU A 302 2.96 -18.46 21.70
N ILE A 303 3.03 -18.30 20.40
CA ILE A 303 4.23 -17.82 19.69
C ILE A 303 4.64 -16.41 20.15
N LYS A 304 3.65 -15.55 20.43
CA LYS A 304 3.89 -14.16 20.85
C LYS A 304 4.18 -14.00 22.34
N SER A 305 3.60 -14.85 23.19
CA SER A 305 3.66 -14.70 24.65
C SER A 305 4.73 -15.56 25.31
N ASN A 306 5.22 -16.62 24.68
CA ASN A 306 6.10 -17.60 25.30
C ASN A 306 7.40 -17.77 24.51
N SER A 307 8.53 -17.35 25.12
CA SER A 307 9.87 -17.47 24.52
C SER A 307 10.49 -18.88 24.65
N ILE A 308 9.94 -19.74 25.50
CA ILE A 308 10.52 -21.05 25.83
C ILE A 308 10.00 -22.14 24.87
N ILE A 309 8.82 -21.95 24.25
CA ILE A 309 8.20 -22.95 23.40
C ILE A 309 8.92 -23.05 22.06
N ASN A 310 9.13 -24.28 21.58
CA ASN A 310 9.65 -24.51 20.24
C ASN A 310 8.60 -24.16 19.18
N LYS A 311 8.71 -22.97 18.63
CA LYS A 311 7.76 -22.41 17.66
C LYS A 311 7.62 -23.26 16.39
N LYS A 312 8.69 -23.95 15.97
CA LYS A 312 8.68 -24.86 14.81
C LYS A 312 7.79 -26.07 15.05
N VAL A 313 7.82 -26.60 16.27
CA VAL A 313 6.96 -27.73 16.66
C VAL A 313 5.50 -27.33 16.67
N LEU A 314 5.16 -26.15 17.22
CA LEU A 314 3.80 -25.62 17.20
C LEU A 314 3.28 -25.46 15.77
N MET A 315 4.08 -24.89 14.88
CA MET A 315 3.70 -24.69 13.47
C MET A 315 3.50 -26.03 12.76
N LYS A 316 4.39 -27.00 12.94
CA LYS A 316 4.25 -28.33 12.36
C LYS A 316 3.00 -29.04 12.86
N ASN A 317 2.72 -28.99 14.16
CA ASN A 317 1.49 -29.57 14.75
C ASN A 317 0.24 -28.92 14.17
N LEU A 318 0.19 -27.60 14.07
CA LEU A 318 -0.94 -26.89 13.48
C LEU A 318 -1.23 -27.37 12.02
N ILE A 319 -0.20 -27.54 11.21
CA ILE A 319 -0.34 -28.01 9.83
C ILE A 319 -0.83 -29.45 9.77
N VAL A 320 -0.34 -30.33 10.65
CA VAL A 320 -0.83 -31.70 10.77
C VAL A 320 -2.32 -31.72 11.16
N GLU A 321 -2.72 -30.91 12.12
CA GLU A 321 -4.12 -30.80 12.55
C GLU A 321 -5.04 -30.28 11.41
N ILE A 322 -4.58 -29.28 10.66
CA ILE A 322 -5.29 -28.80 9.45
C ILE A 322 -5.50 -29.98 8.48
N CYS A 323 -4.45 -30.73 8.20
CA CYS A 323 -4.53 -31.88 7.29
C CYS A 323 -5.47 -32.98 7.80
N CYS A 324 -5.46 -33.24 9.12
CA CYS A 324 -6.38 -34.21 9.73
C CYS A 324 -7.84 -33.76 9.65
N LEU A 325 -8.13 -32.48 9.94
CA LEU A 325 -9.48 -31.92 9.87
C LEU A 325 -10.02 -31.86 8.45
N ALA A 326 -9.16 -31.69 7.45
CA ALA A 326 -9.59 -31.78 6.06
C ALA A 326 -10.05 -33.19 5.62
N ASN A 327 -9.70 -34.22 6.39
CA ASN A 327 -10.05 -35.62 6.14
C ASN A 327 -11.13 -36.15 7.09
N SER A 328 -11.52 -35.43 8.12
CA SER A 328 -12.64 -35.77 8.98
C SER A 328 -13.96 -35.32 8.37
#